data_0adece9df352a60efaf89186ccfb8552
#
_entry.id   0adece9df352a60efaf89186ccfb8552
#
_cell.length_a   1.000
_cell.length_b   1.000
_cell.length_c   1.000
_cell.angle_alpha   90.00
_cell.angle_beta   90.00
_cell.angle_gamma   90.00
#
_symmetry.space_group_name_H-M   'P 1'
#
loop_
_entity.id
_entity.type
_entity.pdbx_description
1 polymer ?
#
loop_
_entity_poly.entity_id
_entity_poly.type
_entity_poly.pdbx_seq_one_letter_code
_entity_poly.pdbx_strand_id
1 'polypeptide(L)'
;TFVEQLRRAGCSFTSHELLEALKVRFQNSEIPENLYSIEAEPVRPDMPDTDPQALYVNFVSLFDPNPYLPDRVKIEFSVRSLKEPSLMRNMSSLLVTHFPNENYKEENFDILTIQPQRTLIEKMLLLHEEYNRDEKSKMRTERMSRHYYDLFQISRLDFSSKTLRDNDFIEEIIEHRKYYSRLKRFDYSTLKRGSIRIIPSDDVL
;
A
#
# COMPACT_ATOMS: atom_id res chain seq x y z
N THR A 1 -2.63 -13.70 19.14
CA THR A 1 -3.54 -14.26 18.12
C THR A 1 -2.76 -14.80 16.93
N PHE A 2 -3.38 -15.62 16.08
CA PHE A 2 -2.77 -16.09 14.82
C PHE A 2 -2.29 -14.93 13.93
N VAL A 3 -3.10 -13.87 13.79
CA VAL A 3 -2.76 -12.67 13.00
C VAL A 3 -1.53 -11.97 13.56
N GLU A 4 -1.38 -11.87 14.88
CA GLU A 4 -0.18 -11.28 15.50
C GLU A 4 1.07 -12.12 15.25
N GLN A 5 0.96 -13.45 15.33
CA GLN A 5 2.06 -14.34 15.00
C GLN A 5 2.48 -14.20 13.53
N LEU A 6 1.50 -14.13 12.62
CA LEU A 6 1.76 -13.92 11.19
C LEU A 6 2.45 -12.58 10.92
N ARG A 7 2.01 -11.50 11.59
CA ARG A 7 2.65 -10.18 11.47
C ARG A 7 4.08 -10.18 11.98
N ARG A 8 4.34 -10.80 13.14
CA ARG A 8 5.70 -10.93 13.67
C ARG A 8 6.60 -11.71 12.72
N ALA A 9 6.12 -12.80 12.16
CA ALA A 9 6.85 -13.58 11.17
C ALA A 9 7.14 -12.76 9.91
N GLY A 10 6.16 -12.02 9.39
CA GLY A 10 6.33 -11.11 8.24
C GLY A 10 7.31 -9.99 8.53
N CYS A 11 7.25 -9.38 9.72
CA CYS A 11 8.19 -8.35 10.15
C CYS A 11 9.63 -8.90 10.22
N SER A 12 9.82 -10.07 10.84
CA SER A 12 11.14 -10.74 10.92
C SER A 12 11.67 -11.08 9.54
N PHE A 13 10.87 -11.71 8.69
CA PHE A 13 11.24 -12.05 7.32
C PHE A 13 11.68 -10.81 6.52
N THR A 14 10.92 -9.71 6.59
CA THR A 14 11.24 -8.48 5.88
C THR A 14 12.53 -7.84 6.39
N SER A 15 12.69 -7.77 7.73
CA SER A 15 13.83 -7.07 8.35
C SER A 15 15.14 -7.85 8.27
N HIS A 16 15.11 -9.14 7.99
CA HIS A 16 16.31 -9.97 7.92
C HIS A 16 16.50 -10.62 6.54
N GLU A 17 15.66 -11.58 6.21
CA GLU A 17 15.87 -12.40 5.02
C GLU A 17 15.72 -11.59 3.72
N LEU A 18 14.66 -10.81 3.63
CA LEU A 18 14.39 -10.02 2.44
C LEU A 18 15.36 -8.83 2.31
N LEU A 19 15.72 -8.21 3.45
CA LEU A 19 16.74 -7.15 3.48
C LEU A 19 18.08 -7.66 2.94
N GLU A 20 18.56 -8.82 3.43
CA GLU A 20 19.82 -9.37 2.98
C GLU A 20 19.77 -9.82 1.51
N ALA A 21 18.68 -10.43 1.07
CA ALA A 21 18.49 -10.77 -0.33
C ALA A 21 18.53 -9.53 -1.25
N LEU A 22 17.93 -8.42 -0.81
CA LEU A 22 17.95 -7.16 -1.55
C LEU A 22 19.38 -6.56 -1.60
N LYS A 23 20.10 -6.55 -0.48
CA LYS A 23 21.50 -6.09 -0.42
C LYS A 23 22.39 -6.89 -1.38
N VAL A 24 22.31 -8.22 -1.34
CA VAL A 24 23.07 -9.10 -2.25
C VAL A 24 22.73 -8.81 -3.71
N ARG A 25 21.45 -8.55 -4.02
CA ARG A 25 21.04 -8.22 -5.39
C ARG A 25 21.66 -6.90 -5.86
N PHE A 26 21.70 -5.88 -5.01
CA PHE A 26 22.31 -4.60 -5.33
C PHE A 26 23.85 -4.68 -5.43
N GLN A 27 24.51 -5.42 -4.56
CA GLN A 27 25.95 -5.67 -4.64
C GLN A 27 26.36 -6.35 -5.94
N ASN A 28 25.50 -7.20 -6.49
CA ASN A 28 25.72 -7.86 -7.78
C ASN A 28 25.20 -7.03 -8.98
N SER A 29 24.74 -5.81 -8.76
CA SER A 29 24.31 -4.90 -9.83
C SER A 29 25.47 -4.02 -10.33
N GLU A 30 25.24 -3.31 -11.42
CA GLU A 30 26.20 -2.31 -11.96
C GLU A 30 26.15 -0.98 -11.19
N ILE A 31 25.32 -0.84 -10.15
CA ILE A 31 25.17 0.41 -9.39
C ILE A 31 26.30 0.53 -8.37
N PRO A 32 27.10 1.62 -8.40
CA PRO A 32 28.17 1.82 -7.42
C PRO A 32 27.65 1.88 -5.98
N GLU A 33 28.31 1.19 -5.07
CA GLU A 33 27.88 1.06 -3.66
C GLU A 33 27.78 2.40 -2.91
N ASN A 34 28.57 3.39 -3.32
CA ASN A 34 28.53 4.72 -2.72
C ASN A 34 27.30 5.56 -3.15
N LEU A 35 26.49 5.08 -4.08
CA LEU A 35 25.29 5.79 -4.57
C LEU A 35 23.99 5.33 -3.90
N TYR A 36 24.02 4.27 -3.09
CA TYR A 36 22.84 3.78 -2.40
C TYR A 36 23.15 3.25 -0.99
N SER A 37 22.10 3.15 -0.19
CA SER A 37 22.11 2.35 1.04
C SER A 37 20.75 1.65 1.20
N ILE A 38 20.76 0.46 1.81
CA ILE A 38 19.55 -0.34 2.00
C ILE A 38 19.37 -0.65 3.48
N GLU A 39 18.23 -0.32 4.01
CA GLU A 39 17.90 -0.51 5.41
C GLU A 39 16.45 -0.96 5.62
N ALA A 40 16.19 -1.65 6.71
CA ALA A 40 14.83 -1.95 7.15
C ALA A 40 14.34 -0.86 8.11
N GLU A 41 13.03 -0.60 8.09
CA GLU A 41 12.39 0.21 9.12
C GLU A 41 12.63 -0.44 10.49
N PRO A 42 13.11 0.31 11.48
CA PRO A 42 13.37 -0.25 12.81
C PRO A 42 12.11 -0.84 13.44
N VAL A 43 12.20 -2.08 13.90
CA VAL A 43 11.11 -2.72 14.62
C VAL A 43 10.98 -2.06 15.99
N ARG A 44 9.82 -1.49 16.26
CA ARG A 44 9.55 -0.86 17.56
C ARG A 44 9.33 -1.93 18.63
N PRO A 45 10.05 -1.86 19.79
CA PRO A 45 9.89 -2.84 20.85
C PRO A 45 8.46 -2.96 21.41
N ASP A 46 7.72 -1.84 21.42
CA ASP A 46 6.32 -1.76 21.86
C ASP A 46 5.32 -2.25 20.81
N MET A 47 5.76 -2.40 19.57
CA MET A 47 4.94 -2.87 18.43
C MET A 47 5.72 -3.84 17.54
N PRO A 48 6.10 -5.03 18.08
CA PRO A 48 6.92 -6.00 17.34
C PRO A 48 6.19 -6.70 16.19
N ASP A 49 4.90 -6.44 16.05
CA ASP A 49 4.01 -6.92 15.00
C ASP A 49 3.55 -5.80 14.06
N THR A 50 4.41 -4.76 13.87
CA THR A 50 4.14 -3.67 12.92
C THR A 50 3.89 -4.23 11.53
N ASP A 51 2.80 -3.80 10.90
CA ASP A 51 2.40 -4.21 9.56
C ASP A 51 1.65 -3.05 8.86
N PRO A 52 2.12 -2.57 7.70
CA PRO A 52 3.24 -3.09 6.92
C PRO A 52 4.62 -2.85 7.56
N GLN A 53 5.57 -3.71 7.22
CA GLN A 53 6.99 -3.49 7.47
C GLN A 53 7.65 -2.95 6.20
N ALA A 54 8.59 -2.02 6.33
CA ALA A 54 9.20 -1.37 5.18
C ALA A 54 10.71 -1.63 5.06
N LEU A 55 11.16 -1.70 3.81
CA LEU A 55 12.56 -1.54 3.42
C LEU A 55 12.73 -0.20 2.70
N TYR A 56 13.85 0.43 2.89
CA TYR A 56 14.23 1.67 2.21
C TYR A 56 15.48 1.43 1.37
N VAL A 57 15.41 1.80 0.10
CA VAL A 57 16.58 1.97 -0.76
C VAL A 57 16.80 3.46 -0.89
N ASN A 58 17.72 3.99 -0.09
CA ASN A 58 18.12 5.38 -0.17
C ASN A 58 19.12 5.54 -1.34
N PHE A 59 19.08 6.65 -2.05
CA PHE A 59 19.97 6.92 -3.16
C PHE A 59 20.50 8.36 -3.13
N VAL A 60 21.62 8.59 -3.77
CA VAL A 60 22.17 9.93 -3.95
C VAL A 60 21.40 10.61 -5.09
N SER A 61 20.66 11.66 -4.78
CA SER A 61 19.92 12.44 -5.77
C SER A 61 20.83 13.31 -6.62
N LEU A 62 20.47 13.51 -7.88
CA LEU A 62 21.07 14.49 -8.78
C LEU A 62 20.39 15.87 -8.67
N PHE A 63 19.31 15.98 -7.90
CA PHE A 63 18.50 17.17 -7.73
C PHE A 63 18.58 17.69 -6.30
N ASP A 64 18.19 18.95 -6.11
CA ASP A 64 18.06 19.53 -4.79
C ASP A 64 17.04 18.77 -3.94
N PRO A 65 17.28 18.64 -2.62
CA PRO A 65 16.39 17.93 -1.72
C PRO A 65 14.95 18.45 -1.78
N ASN A 66 13.99 17.55 -1.91
CA ASN A 66 12.57 17.87 -1.90
C ASN A 66 11.92 17.29 -0.63
N PRO A 67 11.37 18.12 0.27
CA PRO A 67 10.74 17.65 1.50
C PRO A 67 9.56 16.68 1.27
N TYR A 68 8.88 16.82 0.14
CA TYR A 68 7.74 15.95 -0.22
C TYR A 68 8.17 14.62 -0.84
N LEU A 69 9.31 14.61 -1.55
CA LEU A 69 9.86 13.43 -2.23
C LEU A 69 11.26 13.14 -1.68
N PRO A 70 11.39 12.38 -0.59
CA PRO A 70 12.70 12.00 -0.08
C PRO A 70 13.45 11.11 -1.07
N ASP A 71 14.77 11.23 -1.10
CA ASP A 71 15.66 10.51 -2.01
C ASP A 71 15.76 9.01 -1.65
N ARG A 72 14.64 8.34 -1.66
CA ARG A 72 14.52 6.91 -1.36
C ARG A 72 13.32 6.25 -2.02
N VAL A 73 13.47 4.98 -2.30
CA VAL A 73 12.36 4.08 -2.64
C VAL A 73 11.92 3.37 -1.36
N LYS A 74 10.66 3.49 -1.01
CA LYS A 74 10.04 2.74 0.09
C LYS A 74 9.34 1.51 -0.46
N ILE A 75 9.71 0.34 0.05
CA ILE A 75 9.11 -0.95 -0.31
C ILE A 75 8.37 -1.47 0.92
N GLU A 76 7.05 -1.53 0.86
CA GLU A 76 6.22 -1.98 1.99
C GLU A 76 5.75 -3.41 1.78
N PHE A 77 5.95 -4.24 2.79
CA PHE A 77 5.49 -5.63 2.83
C PHE A 77 4.42 -5.78 3.90
N SER A 78 3.31 -6.39 3.53
CA SER A 78 2.19 -6.62 4.45
C SER A 78 1.68 -8.05 4.34
N VAL A 79 1.38 -8.65 5.47
CA VAL A 79 0.76 -9.99 5.55
C VAL A 79 -0.77 -9.92 5.57
N ARG A 80 -1.34 -8.72 5.46
CA ARG A 80 -2.79 -8.49 5.52
C ARG A 80 -3.50 -8.60 4.19
N SER A 81 -2.76 -8.65 3.09
CA SER A 81 -3.38 -8.57 1.77
C SER A 81 -3.88 -9.91 1.28
N LEU A 82 -5.16 -9.98 0.89
CA LEU A 82 -5.64 -11.01 -0.02
C LEU A 82 -5.01 -10.79 -1.39
N LYS A 83 -4.68 -11.88 -2.08
CA LYS A 83 -4.10 -11.80 -3.42
C LYS A 83 -5.13 -11.68 -4.54
N GLU A 84 -6.39 -12.00 -4.25
CA GLU A 84 -7.45 -12.09 -5.27
C GLU A 84 -8.44 -10.91 -5.19
N PRO A 85 -8.99 -10.47 -6.31
CA PRO A 85 -8.60 -10.83 -7.66
C PRO A 85 -7.27 -10.19 -8.07
N SER A 86 -6.40 -10.97 -8.69
CA SER A 86 -5.10 -10.52 -9.17
C SER A 86 -4.82 -11.03 -10.57
N LEU A 87 -3.86 -10.43 -11.26
CA LEU A 87 -3.37 -10.93 -12.53
C LEU A 87 -1.93 -10.48 -12.79
N MET A 88 -1.21 -11.25 -13.61
CA MET A 88 0.12 -10.88 -14.07
C MET A 88 0.04 -9.68 -15.00
N ARG A 89 0.88 -8.68 -14.75
CA ARG A 89 1.04 -7.48 -15.57
C ARG A 89 2.49 -7.31 -15.95
N ASN A 90 2.73 -7.11 -17.24
CA ASN A 90 4.03 -6.68 -17.74
C ASN A 90 4.19 -5.18 -17.45
N MET A 91 5.25 -4.83 -16.75
CA MET A 91 5.53 -3.46 -16.31
C MET A 91 6.82 -2.96 -16.95
N SER A 92 6.81 -1.67 -17.28
CA SER A 92 7.99 -0.90 -17.67
C SER A 92 8.00 0.43 -16.93
N SER A 93 9.16 1.09 -16.86
CA SER A 93 9.21 2.40 -16.25
C SER A 93 8.49 3.46 -17.12
N LEU A 94 8.06 4.54 -16.46
CA LEU A 94 7.51 5.70 -17.18
C LEU A 94 8.56 6.36 -18.06
N LEU A 95 9.85 6.26 -17.72
CA LEU A 95 10.95 6.78 -18.53
C LEU A 95 10.98 6.12 -19.90
N VAL A 96 10.98 4.79 -19.97
CA VAL A 96 10.94 4.04 -21.23
C VAL A 96 9.68 4.37 -22.04
N THR A 97 8.55 4.53 -21.36
CA THR A 97 7.28 4.86 -22.03
C THR A 97 7.28 6.25 -22.65
N HIS A 98 7.84 7.25 -21.97
CA HIS A 98 7.83 8.65 -22.43
C HIS A 98 9.03 9.01 -23.29
N PHE A 99 10.14 8.31 -23.17
CA PHE A 99 11.37 8.55 -23.92
C PHE A 99 11.84 7.26 -24.63
N PRO A 100 11.06 6.71 -25.56
CA PRO A 100 11.33 5.40 -26.17
C PRO A 100 12.59 5.38 -27.06
N ASN A 101 13.11 6.53 -27.44
CA ASN A 101 14.32 6.65 -28.26
C ASN A 101 15.62 6.71 -27.45
N GLU A 102 15.50 6.81 -26.13
CA GLU A 102 16.66 6.83 -25.24
C GLU A 102 17.05 5.39 -24.87
N ASN A 103 18.34 5.15 -24.80
CA ASN A 103 18.85 3.80 -24.47
C ASN A 103 18.94 3.61 -22.95
N TYR A 104 17.79 3.39 -22.33
CA TYR A 104 17.73 2.99 -20.93
C TYR A 104 17.98 1.47 -20.83
N LYS A 105 18.89 1.06 -19.94
CA LYS A 105 19.15 -0.35 -19.63
C LYS A 105 18.03 -0.92 -18.73
N GLU A 106 16.79 -0.84 -19.18
CA GLU A 106 15.66 -1.35 -18.43
C GLU A 106 15.02 -2.54 -19.17
N GLU A 107 14.74 -3.58 -18.42
CA GLU A 107 13.96 -4.71 -18.89
C GLU A 107 12.55 -4.63 -18.34
N ASN A 108 11.57 -4.95 -19.19
CA ASN A 108 10.22 -5.18 -18.73
C ASN A 108 10.18 -6.40 -17.82
N PHE A 109 9.36 -6.35 -16.80
CA PHE A 109 9.19 -7.46 -15.87
C PHE A 109 7.71 -7.73 -15.62
N ASP A 110 7.41 -8.99 -15.32
CA ASP A 110 6.05 -9.41 -14.97
C ASP A 110 5.86 -9.38 -13.45
N ILE A 111 4.78 -8.76 -13.01
CA ILE A 111 4.42 -8.71 -11.59
C ILE A 111 2.95 -9.07 -11.38
N LEU A 112 2.69 -9.85 -10.34
CA LEU A 112 1.33 -10.13 -9.90
C LEU A 112 0.73 -8.86 -9.26
N THR A 113 -0.30 -8.31 -9.89
CA THR A 113 -0.97 -7.08 -9.44
C THR A 113 -2.40 -7.35 -9.01
N ILE A 114 -2.80 -6.72 -7.91
CA ILE A 114 -4.20 -6.71 -7.48
C ILE A 114 -5.03 -5.91 -8.50
N GLN A 115 -6.19 -6.44 -8.86
CA GLN A 115 -7.08 -5.77 -9.80
C GLN A 115 -7.73 -4.52 -9.20
N PRO A 116 -7.98 -3.47 -9.99
CA PRO A 116 -8.48 -2.18 -9.52
C PRO A 116 -9.90 -2.26 -8.91
N GLN A 117 -10.67 -3.30 -9.21
CA GLN A 117 -11.96 -3.58 -8.57
C GLN A 117 -11.81 -3.70 -7.05
N ARG A 118 -10.80 -4.47 -6.60
CA ARG A 118 -10.50 -4.61 -5.20
C ARG A 118 -10.02 -3.31 -4.58
N THR A 119 -9.12 -2.62 -5.28
CA THR A 119 -8.62 -1.31 -4.84
C THR A 119 -9.74 -0.30 -4.64
N LEU A 120 -10.76 -0.30 -5.50
CA LEU A 120 -11.95 0.54 -5.36
C LEU A 120 -12.63 0.32 -4.00
N ILE A 121 -12.96 -0.93 -3.70
CA ILE A 121 -13.65 -1.26 -2.44
C ILE A 121 -12.75 -0.98 -1.23
N GLU A 122 -11.50 -1.41 -1.26
CA GLU A 122 -10.58 -1.21 -0.13
C GLU A 122 -10.34 0.27 0.20
N LYS A 123 -10.26 1.15 -0.81
CA LYS A 123 -10.13 2.59 -0.58
C LYS A 123 -11.41 3.21 -0.01
N MET A 124 -12.59 2.76 -0.44
CA MET A 124 -13.86 3.19 0.16
C MET A 124 -13.93 2.78 1.63
N LEU A 125 -13.57 1.55 1.96
CA LEU A 125 -13.56 1.05 3.34
C LEU A 125 -12.52 1.80 4.19
N LEU A 126 -11.33 2.10 3.64
CA LEU A 126 -10.29 2.87 4.32
C LEU A 126 -10.78 4.27 4.69
N LEU A 127 -11.44 4.98 3.77
CA LEU A 127 -11.99 6.32 4.05
C LEU A 127 -13.10 6.24 5.10
N HIS A 128 -13.99 5.25 5.00
CA HIS A 128 -15.04 5.04 5.99
C HIS A 128 -14.45 4.79 7.39
N GLU A 129 -13.47 3.90 7.51
CA GLU A 129 -12.78 3.63 8.76
C GLU A 129 -12.10 4.87 9.34
N GLU A 130 -11.46 5.68 8.49
CA GLU A 130 -10.76 6.87 8.93
C GLU A 130 -11.71 7.93 9.49
N TYR A 131 -12.85 8.17 8.82
CA TYR A 131 -13.80 9.21 9.21
C TYR A 131 -14.83 8.79 10.26
N ASN A 132 -14.93 7.50 10.55
CA ASN A 132 -15.83 6.98 11.59
C ASN A 132 -15.07 6.41 12.80
N ARG A 133 -13.84 6.88 13.04
CA ARG A 133 -13.12 6.55 14.29
C ARG A 133 -13.77 7.22 15.49
N ASP A 134 -13.84 6.51 16.61
CA ASP A 134 -14.36 7.05 17.88
C ASP A 134 -13.52 8.25 18.36
N GLU A 135 -12.19 8.21 18.13
CA GLU A 135 -11.28 9.30 18.50
C GLU A 135 -10.97 10.19 17.29
N LYS A 136 -11.72 11.28 17.13
CA LYS A 136 -11.50 12.25 16.04
C LYS A 136 -10.09 12.85 16.04
N SER A 137 -9.46 13.01 17.20
CA SER A 137 -8.08 13.52 17.32
C SER A 137 -7.01 12.62 16.66
N LYS A 138 -7.34 11.38 16.39
CA LYS A 138 -6.45 10.42 15.71
C LYS A 138 -6.77 10.22 14.23
N MET A 139 -7.72 10.98 13.73
CA MET A 139 -8.08 10.93 12.32
C MET A 139 -6.95 11.54 11.49
N ARG A 140 -6.60 10.84 10.41
CA ARG A 140 -5.61 11.36 9.46
C ARG A 140 -6.29 12.35 8.53
N THR A 141 -5.76 13.55 8.47
CA THR A 141 -6.18 14.59 7.52
C THR A 141 -5.17 14.73 6.38
N GLU A 142 -3.90 14.50 6.67
CA GLU A 142 -2.83 14.64 5.69
C GLU A 142 -2.85 13.52 4.65
N ARG A 143 -2.62 13.90 3.39
CA ARG A 143 -2.48 13.00 2.24
C ARG A 143 -3.73 12.14 1.95
N MET A 144 -4.89 12.51 2.47
CA MET A 144 -6.15 11.79 2.20
C MET A 144 -6.69 12.08 0.80
N SER A 145 -6.41 13.25 0.24
CA SER A 145 -6.83 13.66 -1.12
C SER A 145 -6.42 12.66 -2.21
N ARG A 146 -5.28 11.98 -2.06
CA ARG A 146 -4.85 10.95 -3.01
C ARG A 146 -5.83 9.78 -3.11
N HIS A 147 -6.49 9.40 -2.00
CA HIS A 147 -7.47 8.32 -2.00
C HIS A 147 -8.73 8.71 -2.75
N TYR A 148 -9.15 9.98 -2.63
CA TYR A 148 -10.27 10.52 -3.44
C TYR A 148 -9.91 10.60 -4.91
N TYR A 149 -8.70 11.05 -5.23
CA TYR A 149 -8.22 11.06 -6.61
C TYR A 149 -8.26 9.66 -7.24
N ASP A 150 -7.75 8.65 -6.53
CA ASP A 150 -7.75 7.28 -7.00
C ASP A 150 -9.19 6.75 -7.17
N LEU A 151 -10.07 7.00 -6.20
CA LEU A 151 -11.49 6.62 -6.29
C LEU A 151 -12.17 7.29 -7.48
N PHE A 152 -11.90 8.57 -7.71
CA PHE A 152 -12.43 9.29 -8.86
C PHE A 152 -11.95 8.67 -10.17
N GLN A 153 -10.67 8.41 -10.31
CA GLN A 153 -10.12 7.79 -11.53
C GLN A 153 -10.68 6.38 -11.76
N ILE A 154 -10.72 5.54 -10.73
CA ILE A 154 -11.24 4.19 -10.84
C ILE A 154 -12.75 4.21 -11.13
N SER A 155 -13.52 5.12 -10.53
CA SER A 155 -14.99 5.20 -10.73
C SER A 155 -15.41 5.45 -12.17
N ARG A 156 -14.52 6.01 -12.99
CA ARG A 156 -14.74 6.29 -14.42
C ARG A 156 -14.52 5.08 -15.33
N LEU A 157 -14.01 4.00 -14.79
CA LEU A 157 -13.75 2.77 -15.55
C LEU A 157 -15.02 1.92 -15.65
N ASP A 158 -15.21 1.27 -16.79
CA ASP A 158 -16.44 0.53 -17.15
C ASP A 158 -16.86 -0.52 -16.12
N PHE A 159 -15.88 -1.17 -15.47
CA PHE A 159 -16.14 -2.20 -14.48
C PHE A 159 -16.69 -1.67 -13.15
N SER A 160 -16.52 -0.38 -12.84
CA SER A 160 -16.77 0.17 -11.49
C SER A 160 -18.22 0.02 -11.06
N SER A 161 -19.16 0.31 -11.95
CA SER A 161 -20.61 0.15 -11.65
C SER A 161 -20.97 -1.31 -11.38
N LYS A 162 -20.36 -2.26 -12.07
CA LYS A 162 -20.58 -3.69 -11.84
C LYS A 162 -19.99 -4.09 -10.48
N THR A 163 -18.76 -3.68 -10.20
CA THR A 163 -18.07 -3.95 -8.93
C THR A 163 -18.87 -3.44 -7.72
N LEU A 164 -19.42 -2.22 -7.79
CA LEU A 164 -20.24 -1.66 -6.72
C LEU A 164 -21.59 -2.35 -6.51
N ARG A 165 -22.02 -3.18 -7.46
CA ARG A 165 -23.24 -4.00 -7.35
C ARG A 165 -22.96 -5.44 -6.93
N ASP A 166 -21.72 -5.86 -6.95
CA ASP A 166 -21.28 -7.20 -6.56
C ASP A 166 -21.24 -7.32 -5.03
N ASN A 167 -22.36 -7.78 -4.48
CA ASN A 167 -22.51 -7.89 -3.03
C ASN A 167 -21.56 -8.92 -2.42
N ASP A 168 -21.41 -10.05 -3.07
CA ASP A 168 -20.60 -11.15 -2.55
C ASP A 168 -19.13 -10.74 -2.50
N PHE A 169 -18.65 -10.07 -3.53
CA PHE A 169 -17.30 -9.53 -3.58
C PHE A 169 -17.03 -8.46 -2.51
N ILE A 170 -17.99 -7.54 -2.30
CA ILE A 170 -17.88 -6.50 -1.28
C ILE A 170 -17.85 -7.13 0.12
N GLU A 171 -18.73 -8.09 0.39
CA GLU A 171 -18.80 -8.77 1.67
C GLU A 171 -17.53 -9.57 1.98
N GLU A 172 -16.97 -10.26 1.01
CA GLU A 172 -15.68 -10.95 1.15
C GLU A 172 -14.57 -10.01 1.61
N ILE A 173 -14.46 -8.83 0.99
CA ILE A 173 -13.45 -7.82 1.36
C ILE A 173 -13.73 -7.26 2.76
N ILE A 174 -14.98 -7.01 3.10
CA ILE A 174 -15.38 -6.53 4.44
C ILE A 174 -15.02 -7.56 5.52
N GLU A 175 -15.36 -8.83 5.33
CA GLU A 175 -15.05 -9.89 6.30
C GLU A 175 -13.54 -10.08 6.46
N HIS A 176 -12.79 -10.07 5.37
CA HIS A 176 -11.35 -10.08 5.43
C HIS A 176 -10.81 -8.89 6.24
N ARG A 177 -11.34 -7.70 6.00
CA ARG A 177 -10.89 -6.48 6.67
C ARG A 177 -11.20 -6.49 8.17
N LYS A 178 -12.38 -6.96 8.56
CA LYS A 178 -12.76 -7.18 9.97
C LYS A 178 -11.78 -8.11 10.68
N TYR A 179 -11.32 -9.15 9.98
CA TYR A 179 -10.41 -10.14 10.57
C TYR A 179 -8.97 -9.63 10.68
N TYR A 180 -8.43 -8.98 9.65
CA TYR A 180 -7.01 -8.62 9.55
C TYR A 180 -6.70 -7.18 9.97
N SER A 181 -7.56 -6.20 9.73
CA SER A 181 -7.25 -4.79 10.01
C SER A 181 -7.34 -4.47 11.49
N ARG A 182 -8.38 -4.90 12.18
CA ARG A 182 -8.60 -4.78 13.63
C ARG A 182 -8.16 -3.43 14.21
N LEU A 183 -8.66 -2.34 13.63
CA LEU A 183 -8.40 -1.00 14.16
C LEU A 183 -8.97 -0.92 15.58
N LYS A 184 -8.14 -0.51 16.52
CA LYS A 184 -8.60 -0.25 17.89
C LYS A 184 -9.65 0.87 17.85
N ARG A 185 -10.77 0.66 18.56
CA ARG A 185 -11.84 1.65 18.69
C ARG A 185 -12.48 2.05 17.35
N PHE A 186 -12.75 1.07 16.52
CA PHE A 186 -13.59 1.21 15.34
C PHE A 186 -14.69 0.16 15.37
N ASP A 187 -15.93 0.61 15.15
CA ASP A 187 -17.09 -0.30 15.11
C ASP A 187 -17.22 -0.94 13.73
N TYR A 188 -16.71 -2.16 13.61
CA TYR A 188 -16.78 -2.95 12.38
C TYR A 188 -18.19 -3.34 11.95
N SER A 189 -19.23 -3.19 12.80
CA SER A 189 -20.62 -3.41 12.42
C SER A 189 -21.13 -2.37 11.40
N THR A 190 -20.45 -1.22 11.31
CA THR A 190 -20.71 -0.16 10.34
C THR A 190 -20.20 -0.47 8.93
N LEU A 191 -19.23 -1.42 8.80
CA LEU A 191 -18.76 -1.88 7.50
C LEU A 191 -19.78 -2.82 6.88
N LYS A 192 -20.80 -2.25 6.31
CA LYS A 192 -21.84 -2.94 5.54
C LYS A 192 -22.34 -2.07 4.42
N ARG A 193 -22.81 -2.69 3.36
CA ARG A 193 -23.37 -1.95 2.23
C ARG A 193 -24.49 -1.04 2.67
N GLY A 194 -24.52 0.19 2.14
CA GLY A 194 -25.49 1.24 2.50
C GLY A 194 -25.09 2.08 3.73
N SER A 195 -24.09 1.63 4.50
CA SER A 195 -23.53 2.40 5.64
C SER A 195 -22.18 3.02 5.35
N ILE A 196 -21.52 2.62 4.26
CA ILE A 196 -20.19 3.14 3.89
C ILE A 196 -20.28 4.63 3.58
N ARG A 197 -19.52 5.43 4.32
CA ARG A 197 -19.40 6.88 4.15
C ARG A 197 -17.95 7.20 3.80
N ILE A 198 -17.74 7.80 2.64
CA ILE A 198 -16.41 8.18 2.16
C ILE A 198 -16.15 9.69 2.28
N ILE A 199 -17.19 10.47 2.59
CA ILE A 199 -17.09 11.92 2.79
C ILE A 199 -17.09 12.16 4.30
N PRO A 200 -16.16 12.96 4.82
CA PRO A 200 -16.15 13.32 6.23
C PRO A 200 -17.41 14.14 6.57
N SER A 201 -17.84 14.11 7.82
CA SER A 201 -18.89 14.97 8.32
C SER A 201 -18.41 16.42 8.42
N ASP A 202 -19.33 17.40 8.39
CA ASP A 202 -19.02 18.83 8.37
C ASP A 202 -18.20 19.31 9.58
N ASP A 203 -18.24 18.57 10.68
CA ASP A 203 -17.45 18.84 11.88
C ASP A 203 -15.97 18.37 11.77
N VAL A 204 -15.60 17.81 10.63
CA VAL A 204 -14.27 17.32 10.30
C VAL A 204 -13.60 18.16 9.21
N LEU A 205 -14.39 18.88 8.42
CA LEU A 205 -13.96 19.81 7.39
C LEU A 205 -13.62 21.17 7.98
#